data_f6ede2b24e459b8395cebd088234ce9d
#
_entry.id   f6ede2b24e459b8395cebd088234ce9d
#
_cell.length_a   1.000
_cell.length_b   1.000
_cell.length_c   1.000
_cell.angle_alpha   90.00
_cell.angle_beta   90.00
_cell.angle_gamma   90.00
#
_symmetry.space_group_name_H-M   'P 1'
#
loop_
_entity.id
_entity.type
_entity.pdbx_description
1 polymer ?
#
loop_
_entity_poly.entity_id
_entity_poly.type
_entity_poly.pdbx_seq_one_letter_code
_entity_poly.pdbx_strand_id
1 'polypeptide(L)'
;MLSVECKQHVEMLEKNILAPYRFIHQSTMFNFCFNYAKIEDCLPQILQLHRAASLATAEQNAMIMAIVHSRQSRVSFDTSWLEDLYEQVVLETQTNKISPLVVNPGRVLLTTSRIYFQPYNNMDQHPVLKIQLKDIRNIIKRRFLLRQVGLEIKWTRQADNKFEHLFLSFQNQDGRDKLYENLLKQSMVSLETVPQNQMKMRWQNGYISNYDYILYVNSLADRTFHDLTQYPVFPWIIQDYTSTVLDLNDTRVYRDLSKPIGALNSSRLERLKERYLEMSDPKFLYGSHYSAPGFVLFYLVRKYPQYMLCLQNGRFDHPDRMFNSIADVWKNVLVNMSDFKELIPEFYDTSNAGDFLANSYGIDFGYRHDGTKIGDVQLPPWAKGPTDFVQQLRNGLESDYVSQNLHHWIDLIFGYKQRGIEAEKANNVFFHLCYEGAVDLDTIRDINDRHGLEVQIMEFGQIPKQVFTLPHPKRLASAPNLLYSEALLTLPETVTSGNPRIKEKSINFVELVSFQAHKDCVTSITRKNTTSNEIISAGQDGMLKLYNTNEKRLTHSVSLSLLSLSSCISYYTLSQRNILVAGSWDNTL
;
A
#
# COMPACT_ATOMS: atom_id res chain seq x y z
N MET A 1 9.77 4.39 -46.89
CA MET A 1 9.69 5.61 -46.07
C MET A 1 8.27 6.14 -46.18
N LEU A 2 7.61 6.40 -45.05
CA LEU A 2 6.28 7.01 -45.01
C LEU A 2 6.47 8.45 -44.52
N SER A 3 5.99 9.45 -45.27
CA SER A 3 6.02 10.86 -44.87
C SER A 3 4.61 11.29 -44.48
N VAL A 4 4.45 11.85 -43.29
CA VAL A 4 3.15 12.29 -42.74
C VAL A 4 3.30 13.75 -42.35
N GLU A 5 2.40 14.59 -42.86
CA GLU A 5 2.25 15.97 -42.40
C GLU A 5 1.32 16.00 -41.20
N CYS A 6 1.82 16.47 -40.05
CA CYS A 6 1.03 16.68 -38.84
C CYS A 6 0.90 18.19 -38.58
N LYS A 7 -0.33 18.70 -38.55
CA LYS A 7 -0.62 20.09 -38.20
C LYS A 7 -0.54 20.35 -36.70
N GLN A 8 -0.70 19.29 -35.92
CA GLN A 8 -0.59 19.30 -34.46
C GLN A 8 0.08 18.00 -34.02
N HIS A 9 1.01 18.08 -33.08
CA HIS A 9 1.62 16.92 -32.47
C HIS A 9 2.02 17.21 -31.01
N VAL A 10 2.28 16.16 -30.26
CA VAL A 10 2.71 16.23 -28.86
C VAL A 10 4.18 15.83 -28.82
N GLU A 11 5.00 16.68 -28.22
CA GLU A 11 6.40 16.42 -27.93
C GLU A 11 6.58 16.10 -26.46
N MET A 12 7.28 15.01 -26.15
CA MET A 12 7.62 14.65 -24.77
C MET A 12 8.85 15.43 -24.31
N LEU A 13 8.78 16.03 -23.13
CA LEU A 13 9.85 16.84 -22.52
C LEU A 13 10.43 16.06 -21.33
N GLU A 14 11.57 15.42 -21.50
CA GLU A 14 12.17 14.50 -20.52
C GLU A 14 12.44 15.10 -19.13
N LYS A 15 12.54 16.41 -18.99
CA LYS A 15 12.91 17.08 -17.74
C LYS A 15 11.86 18.01 -17.15
N ASN A 16 10.66 18.05 -17.70
CA ASN A 16 9.61 18.93 -17.23
C ASN A 16 8.55 18.14 -16.46
N ILE A 17 8.57 18.23 -15.13
CA ILE A 17 7.65 17.50 -14.24
C ILE A 17 6.23 18.07 -14.30
N LEU A 18 6.08 19.37 -14.55
CA LEU A 18 4.79 20.04 -14.58
C LEU A 18 3.98 19.78 -15.84
N ALA A 19 4.70 19.74 -16.95
CA ALA A 19 4.12 19.53 -18.27
C ALA A 19 5.09 18.65 -19.07
N PRO A 20 5.05 17.31 -18.87
CA PRO A 20 5.96 16.39 -19.58
C PRO A 20 5.69 16.35 -21.08
N TYR A 21 4.62 17.00 -21.54
CA TYR A 21 4.22 17.07 -22.94
C TYR A 21 4.00 18.51 -23.38
N ARG A 22 4.42 18.82 -24.59
CA ARG A 22 4.16 20.10 -25.25
C ARG A 22 3.31 19.87 -26.49
N PHE A 23 2.18 20.56 -26.59
CA PHE A 23 1.39 20.60 -27.81
C PHE A 23 2.01 21.59 -28.79
N ILE A 24 2.35 21.12 -30.00
CA ILE A 24 2.87 21.94 -31.07
C ILE A 24 1.79 22.07 -32.14
N HIS A 25 1.37 23.32 -32.40
CA HIS A 25 0.37 23.68 -33.41
C HIS A 25 1.04 24.20 -34.70
N GLN A 26 2.12 23.54 -35.10
CA GLN A 26 2.85 23.87 -36.31
C GLN A 26 2.86 22.66 -37.22
N SER A 27 2.64 22.91 -38.53
CA SER A 27 2.77 21.85 -39.53
C SER A 27 4.21 21.32 -39.54
N THR A 28 4.34 20.03 -39.26
CA THR A 28 5.63 19.33 -39.19
C THR A 28 5.55 18.05 -40.03
N MET A 29 6.57 17.84 -40.88
CA MET A 29 6.69 16.61 -41.64
C MET A 29 7.46 15.56 -40.86
N PHE A 30 6.82 14.43 -40.58
CA PHE A 30 7.47 13.28 -39.99
C PHE A 30 7.73 12.20 -41.04
N ASN A 31 8.97 11.71 -41.07
CA ASN A 31 9.37 10.61 -41.93
C ASN A 31 9.63 9.35 -41.11
N PHE A 32 8.87 8.30 -41.39
CA PHE A 32 8.95 7.02 -40.72
C PHE A 32 9.66 5.99 -41.58
N CYS A 33 10.53 5.21 -40.98
CA CYS A 33 11.19 4.08 -41.60
C CYS A 33 10.91 2.84 -40.73
N PHE A 34 10.43 1.77 -41.34
CA PHE A 34 10.15 0.50 -40.63
C PHE A 34 11.38 -0.39 -40.75
N ASN A 35 11.96 -0.81 -39.65
CA ASN A 35 13.18 -1.64 -39.65
C ASN A 35 12.90 -3.11 -39.90
N TYR A 36 11.74 -3.63 -39.43
CA TYR A 36 11.44 -5.06 -39.41
C TYR A 36 10.12 -5.42 -40.06
N ALA A 37 9.24 -4.48 -40.34
CA ALA A 37 7.96 -4.71 -40.98
C ALA A 37 7.92 -4.13 -42.39
N LYS A 38 7.26 -4.81 -43.31
CA LYS A 38 7.01 -4.26 -44.65
C LYS A 38 5.95 -3.17 -44.55
N ILE A 39 6.13 -2.10 -45.32
CA ILE A 39 5.20 -0.96 -45.34
C ILE A 39 3.79 -1.40 -45.75
N GLU A 40 3.71 -2.40 -46.61
CA GLU A 40 2.44 -3.00 -47.13
C GLU A 40 1.61 -3.60 -45.98
N ASP A 41 2.25 -4.11 -44.91
CA ASP A 41 1.56 -4.68 -43.75
C ASP A 41 1.04 -3.60 -42.79
N CYS A 42 1.68 -2.43 -42.78
CA CYS A 42 1.33 -1.32 -41.91
C CYS A 42 0.33 -0.34 -42.54
N LEU A 43 0.39 -0.18 -43.85
CA LEU A 43 -0.42 0.80 -44.59
C LEU A 43 -1.93 0.62 -44.39
N PRO A 44 -2.52 -0.61 -44.40
CA PRO A 44 -3.94 -0.80 -44.16
C PRO A 44 -4.39 -0.32 -42.78
N GLN A 45 -3.54 -0.49 -41.76
CA GLN A 45 -3.85 -0.05 -40.38
C GLN A 45 -3.82 1.48 -40.25
N ILE A 46 -2.85 2.12 -40.88
CA ILE A 46 -2.75 3.59 -40.93
C ILE A 46 -3.96 4.18 -41.66
N LEU A 47 -4.37 3.58 -42.77
CA LEU A 47 -5.57 4.01 -43.50
C LEU A 47 -6.86 3.80 -42.69
N GLN A 48 -6.95 2.73 -41.91
CA GLN A 48 -8.10 2.51 -41.01
C GLN A 48 -8.16 3.57 -39.91
N LEU A 49 -7.04 3.92 -39.28
CA LEU A 49 -6.96 4.98 -38.27
C LEU A 49 -7.29 6.36 -38.87
N HIS A 50 -6.82 6.63 -40.09
CA HIS A 50 -7.17 7.86 -40.78
C HIS A 50 -8.67 7.95 -41.10
N ARG A 51 -9.30 6.85 -41.53
CA ARG A 51 -10.76 6.80 -41.74
C ARG A 51 -11.51 6.98 -40.42
N ALA A 52 -11.06 6.29 -39.36
CA ALA A 52 -11.65 6.45 -38.04
C ALA A 52 -11.61 7.91 -37.56
N ALA A 53 -10.50 8.61 -37.79
CA ALA A 53 -10.33 10.02 -37.42
C ALA A 53 -11.28 11.00 -38.12
N SER A 54 -11.92 10.59 -39.23
CA SER A 54 -12.93 11.39 -39.96
C SER A 54 -14.37 11.19 -39.49
N LEU A 55 -14.62 10.27 -38.56
CA LEU A 55 -15.96 9.96 -38.04
C LEU A 55 -16.37 10.92 -36.91
N ALA A 56 -17.67 10.92 -36.57
CA ALA A 56 -18.17 11.62 -35.39
C ALA A 56 -17.54 11.06 -34.11
N THR A 57 -17.35 11.89 -33.08
CA THR A 57 -16.52 11.57 -31.89
C THR A 57 -16.86 10.22 -31.24
N ALA A 58 -18.13 9.86 -31.12
CA ALA A 58 -18.55 8.61 -30.51
C ALA A 58 -18.14 7.40 -31.37
N GLU A 59 -18.42 7.45 -32.69
CA GLU A 59 -18.06 6.41 -33.65
C GLU A 59 -16.54 6.32 -33.84
N GLN A 60 -15.86 7.47 -33.84
CA GLN A 60 -14.41 7.57 -33.89
C GLN A 60 -13.77 6.82 -32.74
N ASN A 61 -14.19 7.10 -31.50
CA ASN A 61 -13.65 6.44 -30.30
C ASN A 61 -13.89 4.93 -30.33
N ALA A 62 -15.11 4.49 -30.68
CA ALA A 62 -15.44 3.08 -30.78
C ALA A 62 -14.56 2.35 -31.83
N MET A 63 -14.36 2.95 -33.00
CA MET A 63 -13.55 2.37 -34.07
C MET A 63 -12.06 2.35 -33.70
N ILE A 64 -11.53 3.43 -33.12
CA ILE A 64 -10.14 3.49 -32.64
C ILE A 64 -9.91 2.41 -31.58
N MET A 65 -10.81 2.29 -30.59
CA MET A 65 -10.73 1.26 -29.56
C MET A 65 -10.73 -0.16 -30.14
N ALA A 66 -11.58 -0.43 -31.13
CA ALA A 66 -11.63 -1.72 -31.80
C ALA A 66 -10.31 -2.04 -32.57
N ILE A 67 -9.75 -1.06 -33.26
CA ILE A 67 -8.47 -1.21 -33.98
C ILE A 67 -7.33 -1.48 -32.99
N VAL A 68 -7.25 -0.69 -31.91
CA VAL A 68 -6.23 -0.84 -30.85
C VAL A 68 -6.35 -2.22 -30.20
N HIS A 69 -7.56 -2.62 -29.81
CA HIS A 69 -7.82 -3.94 -29.21
C HIS A 69 -7.42 -5.09 -30.15
N SER A 70 -7.83 -5.02 -31.41
CA SER A 70 -7.45 -6.02 -32.42
C SER A 70 -5.94 -6.13 -32.60
N ARG A 71 -5.22 -5.01 -32.54
CA ARG A 71 -3.76 -5.01 -32.60
C ARG A 71 -3.14 -5.62 -31.34
N GLN A 72 -3.56 -5.17 -30.19
CA GLN A 72 -3.02 -5.65 -28.90
C GLN A 72 -3.20 -7.16 -28.71
N SER A 73 -4.31 -7.73 -29.22
CA SER A 73 -4.56 -9.17 -29.16
C SER A 73 -3.62 -10.01 -30.04
N ARG A 74 -3.01 -9.41 -31.06
CA ARG A 74 -2.11 -10.09 -32.02
C ARG A 74 -0.63 -9.92 -31.70
N VAL A 75 -0.26 -8.92 -30.88
CA VAL A 75 1.13 -8.67 -30.54
C VAL A 75 1.60 -9.66 -29.48
N SER A 76 2.66 -10.41 -29.76
CA SER A 76 3.38 -11.24 -28.78
C SER A 76 4.48 -10.44 -28.10
N PHE A 77 5.02 -10.97 -27.02
CA PHE A 77 6.21 -10.41 -26.36
C PHE A 77 7.41 -10.48 -27.30
N ASP A 78 8.19 -9.41 -27.36
CA ASP A 78 9.41 -9.37 -28.17
C ASP A 78 10.55 -10.06 -27.40
N THR A 79 10.89 -11.26 -27.84
CA THR A 79 11.91 -12.11 -27.21
C THR A 79 13.35 -11.54 -27.31
N SER A 80 13.58 -10.50 -28.12
CA SER A 80 14.89 -9.81 -28.15
C SER A 80 15.24 -9.11 -26.82
N TRP A 81 14.26 -8.88 -25.96
CA TRP A 81 14.45 -8.30 -24.62
C TRP A 81 14.84 -9.30 -23.53
N LEU A 82 14.90 -10.61 -23.85
CA LEU A 82 15.36 -11.63 -22.89
C LEU A 82 16.84 -11.38 -22.54
N GLU A 83 17.15 -11.52 -21.26
CA GLU A 83 18.53 -11.33 -20.76
C GLU A 83 19.39 -12.57 -20.96
N ASP A 84 18.77 -13.75 -21.00
CA ASP A 84 19.45 -15.02 -21.12
C ASP A 84 18.77 -15.87 -22.20
N LEU A 85 19.55 -16.41 -23.11
CA LEU A 85 19.09 -17.29 -24.19
C LEU A 85 18.54 -18.65 -23.67
N TYR A 86 18.91 -19.03 -22.46
CA TYR A 86 18.46 -20.28 -21.84
C TYR A 86 17.16 -20.15 -21.03
N GLU A 87 16.58 -18.95 -20.94
CA GLU A 87 15.30 -18.75 -20.26
C GLU A 87 14.17 -19.46 -21.01
N GLN A 88 13.46 -20.32 -20.30
CA GLN A 88 12.28 -20.99 -20.84
C GLN A 88 11.03 -20.20 -20.50
N VAL A 89 10.18 -19.97 -21.50
CA VAL A 89 8.90 -19.27 -21.32
C VAL A 89 7.92 -20.20 -20.58
N VAL A 90 7.40 -19.72 -19.46
CA VAL A 90 6.39 -20.42 -18.64
C VAL A 90 4.99 -19.93 -18.98
N LEU A 91 4.82 -18.60 -19.08
CA LEU A 91 3.52 -17.98 -19.34
C LEU A 91 3.71 -16.63 -20.01
N GLU A 92 2.89 -16.36 -21.02
CA GLU A 92 2.70 -15.04 -21.60
C GLU A 92 1.23 -14.62 -21.47
N THR A 93 0.96 -13.39 -21.04
CA THR A 93 -0.39 -12.87 -20.89
C THR A 93 -0.46 -11.37 -21.09
N GLN A 94 -1.63 -10.89 -21.52
CA GLN A 94 -1.92 -9.46 -21.57
C GLN A 94 -2.27 -8.94 -20.18
N THR A 95 -1.78 -7.75 -19.85
CA THR A 95 -2.07 -7.08 -18.58
C THR A 95 -1.81 -5.57 -18.69
N ASN A 96 -2.32 -4.81 -17.75
CA ASN A 96 -2.02 -3.40 -17.62
C ASN A 96 -1.11 -3.19 -16.42
N LYS A 97 -0.04 -2.43 -16.58
CA LYS A 97 0.74 -1.88 -15.46
C LYS A 97 0.02 -0.65 -14.95
N ILE A 98 -0.28 -0.64 -13.66
CA ILE A 98 -0.95 0.46 -12.99
C ILE A 98 0.09 1.33 -12.29
N SER A 99 0.06 2.60 -12.57
CA SER A 99 0.73 3.68 -11.84
C SER A 99 -0.31 4.71 -11.44
N PRO A 100 -0.05 5.61 -10.48
CA PRO A 100 -1.05 6.61 -10.13
C PRO A 100 -1.62 7.33 -11.36
N LEU A 101 -2.93 7.24 -11.57
CA LEU A 101 -3.70 7.79 -12.70
C LEU A 101 -3.28 7.32 -14.12
N VAL A 102 -2.33 6.41 -14.23
CA VAL A 102 -1.87 5.92 -15.54
C VAL A 102 -2.06 4.40 -15.63
N VAL A 103 -2.85 4.00 -16.61
CA VAL A 103 -2.99 2.59 -17.01
C VAL A 103 -2.15 2.37 -18.25
N ASN A 104 -1.08 1.59 -18.12
CA ASN A 104 -0.18 1.30 -19.23
C ASN A 104 -0.38 -0.13 -19.71
N PRO A 105 -1.09 -0.35 -20.83
CA PRO A 105 -1.34 -1.68 -21.35
C PRO A 105 -0.06 -2.30 -21.92
N GLY A 106 0.08 -3.62 -21.73
CA GLY A 106 1.24 -4.35 -22.18
C GLY A 106 1.11 -5.85 -22.04
N ARG A 107 2.23 -6.52 -22.06
CA ARG A 107 2.35 -7.96 -21.88
C ARG A 107 3.30 -8.30 -20.75
N VAL A 108 2.93 -9.31 -19.99
CA VAL A 108 3.81 -9.97 -19.05
C VAL A 108 4.31 -11.28 -19.65
N LEU A 109 5.59 -11.49 -19.59
CA LEU A 109 6.24 -12.76 -19.86
C LEU A 109 6.88 -13.27 -18.56
N LEU A 110 6.47 -14.47 -18.14
CA LEU A 110 7.10 -15.20 -17.06
C LEU A 110 8.01 -16.27 -17.66
N THR A 111 9.28 -16.24 -17.27
CA THR A 111 10.26 -17.27 -17.60
C THR A 111 10.66 -18.06 -16.35
N THR A 112 11.54 -19.04 -16.51
CA THR A 112 12.10 -19.83 -15.40
C THR A 112 12.99 -19.02 -14.44
N SER A 113 13.47 -17.83 -14.85
CA SER A 113 14.39 -17.00 -14.05
C SER A 113 13.91 -15.57 -13.80
N ARG A 114 13.03 -15.02 -14.65
CA ARG A 114 12.59 -13.63 -14.59
C ARG A 114 11.11 -13.46 -14.92
N ILE A 115 10.56 -12.33 -14.49
CA ILE A 115 9.31 -11.78 -15.00
C ILE A 115 9.59 -10.48 -15.74
N TYR A 116 9.01 -10.34 -16.91
CA TYR A 116 9.13 -9.18 -17.78
C TYR A 116 7.77 -8.52 -17.97
N PHE A 117 7.77 -7.19 -18.01
CA PHE A 117 6.61 -6.43 -18.48
C PHE A 117 7.04 -5.57 -19.67
N GLN A 118 6.41 -5.77 -20.81
CA GLN A 118 6.59 -4.98 -22.02
C GLN A 118 5.34 -4.15 -22.30
N PRO A 119 5.42 -2.81 -22.23
CA PRO A 119 4.30 -1.95 -22.63
C PRO A 119 4.10 -2.01 -24.16
N TYR A 120 2.87 -1.75 -24.60
CA TYR A 120 2.58 -1.63 -26.03
C TYR A 120 3.09 -0.32 -26.63
N ASN A 121 3.29 0.70 -25.81
CA ASN A 121 3.97 1.93 -26.24
C ASN A 121 5.48 1.79 -25.99
N ASN A 122 6.29 2.20 -26.96
CA ASN A 122 7.75 2.19 -26.88
C ASN A 122 8.28 3.63 -26.72
N MET A 123 7.73 4.38 -25.75
CA MET A 123 8.10 5.78 -25.54
C MET A 123 9.41 5.92 -24.75
N ASP A 124 9.72 4.97 -23.90
CA ASP A 124 10.94 4.97 -23.08
C ASP A 124 12.11 4.32 -23.81
N GLN A 125 13.35 4.73 -23.51
CA GLN A 125 14.56 4.09 -24.03
C GLN A 125 14.67 2.63 -23.60
N HIS A 126 14.24 2.32 -22.38
CA HIS A 126 14.21 0.97 -21.80
C HIS A 126 12.79 0.63 -21.36
N PRO A 127 11.87 0.36 -22.31
CA PRO A 127 10.46 0.23 -22.01
C PRO A 127 10.14 -1.05 -21.24
N VAL A 128 11.00 -2.09 -21.32
CA VAL A 128 10.74 -3.39 -20.72
C VAL A 128 11.27 -3.44 -19.29
N LEU A 129 10.36 -3.62 -18.34
CA LEU A 129 10.70 -3.89 -16.94
C LEU A 129 11.13 -5.35 -16.80
N LYS A 130 12.22 -5.60 -16.10
CA LYS A 130 12.83 -6.91 -15.89
C LYS A 130 13.03 -7.15 -14.39
N ILE A 131 12.48 -8.21 -13.84
CA ILE A 131 12.56 -8.54 -12.41
C ILE A 131 13.06 -9.98 -12.29
N GLN A 132 14.13 -10.21 -11.55
CA GLN A 132 14.62 -11.56 -11.26
C GLN A 132 13.70 -12.23 -10.23
N LEU A 133 13.33 -13.48 -10.44
CA LEU A 133 12.42 -14.22 -9.55
C LEU A 133 12.96 -14.36 -8.13
N LYS A 134 14.28 -14.52 -7.96
CA LYS A 134 14.94 -14.61 -6.65
C LYS A 134 14.86 -13.33 -5.82
N ASP A 135 14.64 -12.17 -6.48
CA ASP A 135 14.56 -10.87 -5.82
C ASP A 135 13.13 -10.56 -5.34
N ILE A 136 12.14 -11.35 -5.78
CA ILE A 136 10.75 -11.20 -5.37
C ILE A 136 10.62 -11.58 -3.90
N ARG A 137 10.04 -10.67 -3.11
CA ARG A 137 9.81 -10.83 -1.67
C ARG A 137 8.35 -11.12 -1.33
N ASN A 138 7.44 -10.50 -2.09
CA ASN A 138 6.01 -10.67 -1.83
C ASN A 138 5.20 -10.60 -3.12
N ILE A 139 4.12 -11.39 -3.20
CA ILE A 139 3.15 -11.39 -4.30
C ILE A 139 1.77 -11.34 -3.67
N ILE A 140 1.03 -10.26 -3.90
CA ILE A 140 -0.25 -9.99 -3.23
C ILE A 140 -1.35 -9.86 -4.28
N LYS A 141 -2.41 -10.65 -4.12
CA LYS A 141 -3.63 -10.45 -4.89
C LYS A 141 -4.32 -9.18 -4.39
N ARG A 142 -4.69 -8.29 -5.31
CA ARG A 142 -5.31 -6.99 -5.05
C ARG A 142 -6.64 -6.86 -5.77
N ARG A 143 -7.45 -5.93 -5.30
CA ARG A 143 -8.56 -5.39 -6.08
C ARG A 143 -8.09 -4.18 -6.89
N PHE A 144 -8.70 -3.98 -8.02
CA PHE A 144 -8.59 -2.76 -8.81
C PHE A 144 -9.99 -2.38 -9.30
N LEU A 145 -10.44 -1.16 -9.01
CA LEU A 145 -11.80 -0.65 -9.31
C LEU A 145 -12.90 -1.63 -8.84
N LEU A 146 -12.82 -2.06 -7.58
CA LEU A 146 -13.71 -3.04 -6.91
C LEU A 146 -13.66 -4.49 -7.47
N ARG A 147 -12.90 -4.75 -8.53
CA ARG A 147 -12.76 -6.07 -9.15
C ARG A 147 -11.54 -6.82 -8.62
N GLN A 148 -11.65 -8.15 -8.51
CA GLN A 148 -10.56 -9.05 -8.06
C GLN A 148 -9.54 -9.34 -9.18
N VAL A 149 -8.99 -8.29 -9.81
CA VAL A 149 -8.14 -8.41 -11.01
C VAL A 149 -6.73 -7.87 -10.81
N GLY A 150 -6.40 -7.37 -9.64
CA GLY A 150 -5.08 -6.80 -9.33
C GLY A 150 -4.07 -7.84 -8.84
N LEU A 151 -2.80 -7.66 -9.18
CA LEU A 151 -1.65 -8.40 -8.65
C LEU A 151 -0.50 -7.44 -8.37
N GLU A 152 -0.06 -7.36 -7.13
CA GLU A 152 1.11 -6.57 -6.74
C GLU A 152 2.29 -7.48 -6.46
N ILE A 153 3.42 -7.21 -7.10
CA ILE A 153 4.69 -7.91 -6.93
C ILE A 153 5.67 -6.94 -6.30
N LYS A 154 6.24 -7.32 -5.16
CA LYS A 154 7.25 -6.55 -4.45
C LYS A 154 8.58 -7.25 -4.55
N TRP A 155 9.63 -6.52 -4.93
CA TRP A 155 10.98 -7.07 -5.04
C TRP A 155 12.01 -6.11 -4.48
N THR A 156 13.20 -6.63 -4.18
CA THR A 156 14.35 -5.84 -3.73
C THR A 156 15.25 -5.56 -4.93
N ARG A 157 15.50 -4.29 -5.23
CA ARG A 157 16.47 -3.91 -6.26
C ARG A 157 17.89 -4.11 -5.71
N GLN A 158 18.69 -4.95 -6.40
CA GLN A 158 20.02 -5.32 -5.93
C GLN A 158 21.02 -4.15 -5.87
N ALA A 159 20.83 -3.12 -6.69
CA ALA A 159 21.77 -2.00 -6.79
C ALA A 159 21.83 -1.11 -5.52
N ASP A 160 20.71 -0.91 -4.84
CA ASP A 160 20.58 0.00 -3.70
C ASP A 160 19.79 -0.60 -2.53
N ASN A 161 19.46 -1.88 -2.62
CA ASN A 161 18.66 -2.64 -1.66
C ASN A 161 17.29 -1.99 -1.33
N LYS A 162 16.74 -1.23 -2.28
CA LYS A 162 15.41 -0.62 -2.14
C LYS A 162 14.32 -1.56 -2.60
N PHE A 163 13.18 -1.47 -1.91
CA PHE A 163 11.96 -2.16 -2.34
C PHE A 163 11.31 -1.42 -3.49
N GLU A 164 10.97 -2.16 -4.53
CA GLU A 164 10.18 -1.70 -5.66
C GLU A 164 8.92 -2.52 -5.81
N HIS A 165 7.94 -1.97 -6.51
CA HIS A 165 6.62 -2.55 -6.65
C HIS A 165 6.16 -2.51 -8.10
N LEU A 166 5.58 -3.60 -8.57
CA LEU A 166 4.87 -3.69 -9.83
C LEU A 166 3.40 -4.03 -9.55
N PHE A 167 2.50 -3.14 -9.91
CA PHE A 167 1.07 -3.38 -9.81
C PHE A 167 0.48 -3.66 -11.19
N LEU A 168 -0.09 -4.85 -11.36
CA LEU A 168 -0.68 -5.33 -12.60
C LEU A 168 -2.19 -5.47 -12.44
N SER A 169 -2.97 -5.06 -13.45
CA SER A 169 -4.40 -5.39 -13.53
C SER A 169 -4.69 -6.24 -14.76
N PHE A 170 -5.54 -7.23 -14.58
CA PHE A 170 -5.92 -8.20 -15.60
C PHE A 170 -7.35 -7.93 -16.08
N GLN A 171 -7.70 -8.49 -17.23
CA GLN A 171 -9.04 -8.38 -17.78
C GLN A 171 -10.07 -9.11 -16.88
N ASN A 172 -9.68 -10.25 -16.30
CA ASN A 172 -10.50 -11.05 -15.42
C ASN A 172 -9.66 -11.69 -14.29
N GLN A 173 -10.35 -12.27 -13.33
CA GLN A 173 -9.73 -12.94 -12.18
C GLN A 173 -8.88 -14.14 -12.58
N ASP A 174 -9.33 -14.93 -13.57
CA ASP A 174 -8.64 -16.14 -14.00
C ASP A 174 -7.25 -15.83 -14.57
N GLY A 175 -7.12 -14.77 -15.37
CA GLY A 175 -5.83 -14.31 -15.89
C GLY A 175 -4.86 -13.93 -14.80
N ARG A 176 -5.34 -13.21 -13.77
CA ARG A 176 -4.56 -12.88 -12.57
C ARG A 176 -4.11 -14.12 -11.81
N ASP A 177 -5.06 -15.04 -11.55
CA ASP A 177 -4.80 -16.24 -10.76
C ASP A 177 -3.85 -17.18 -11.50
N LYS A 178 -3.96 -17.28 -12.82
CA LYS A 178 -3.03 -18.04 -13.65
C LYS A 178 -1.59 -17.55 -13.54
N LEU A 179 -1.35 -16.23 -13.58
CA LEU A 179 -0.01 -15.71 -13.39
C LEU A 179 0.47 -15.93 -11.94
N TYR A 180 -0.38 -15.69 -10.96
CA TYR A 180 -0.06 -15.89 -9.54
C TYR A 180 0.37 -17.33 -9.24
N GLU A 181 -0.39 -18.32 -9.69
CA GLU A 181 -0.08 -19.74 -9.49
C GLU A 181 1.21 -20.18 -10.20
N ASN A 182 1.45 -19.67 -11.42
CA ASN A 182 2.68 -19.99 -12.14
C ASN A 182 3.91 -19.35 -11.49
N LEU A 183 3.79 -18.14 -10.91
CA LEU A 183 4.86 -17.53 -10.12
C LEU A 183 5.19 -18.35 -8.88
N LEU A 184 4.18 -18.83 -8.14
CA LEU A 184 4.39 -19.66 -6.94
C LEU A 184 5.02 -21.03 -7.24
N LYS A 185 4.83 -21.54 -8.45
CA LYS A 185 5.45 -22.81 -8.90
C LYS A 185 6.95 -22.66 -9.23
N GLN A 186 7.46 -21.43 -9.38
CA GLN A 186 8.87 -21.24 -9.70
C GLN A 186 9.73 -21.47 -8.46
N SER A 187 10.71 -22.37 -8.56
CA SER A 187 11.62 -22.74 -7.46
C SER A 187 12.49 -21.58 -6.96
N MET A 188 12.70 -20.56 -7.77
CA MET A 188 13.49 -19.38 -7.42
C MET A 188 12.69 -18.34 -6.62
N VAL A 189 11.37 -18.47 -6.52
CA VAL A 189 10.52 -17.55 -5.77
C VAL A 189 10.50 -17.99 -4.31
N SER A 190 11.05 -17.17 -3.42
CA SER A 190 11.02 -17.39 -1.97
C SER A 190 10.23 -16.24 -1.32
N LEU A 191 9.00 -16.50 -0.94
CA LEU A 191 8.12 -15.49 -0.35
C LEU A 191 8.25 -15.47 1.17
N GLU A 192 8.39 -14.28 1.70
CA GLU A 192 8.36 -14.03 3.15
C GLU A 192 6.89 -13.82 3.57
N THR A 193 6.29 -14.85 4.16
CA THR A 193 4.91 -14.74 4.67
C THR A 193 4.92 -14.71 6.19
N VAL A 194 4.47 -13.61 6.77
CA VAL A 194 4.23 -13.52 8.21
C VAL A 194 2.74 -13.70 8.47
N PRO A 195 2.30 -14.67 9.27
CA PRO A 195 0.90 -14.86 9.60
C PRO A 195 0.29 -13.60 10.23
N GLN A 196 -0.95 -13.27 9.85
CA GLN A 196 -1.65 -12.06 10.34
C GLN A 196 -1.70 -11.98 11.87
N ASN A 197 -1.96 -13.10 12.53
CA ASN A 197 -1.99 -13.17 14.00
C ASN A 197 -0.63 -12.84 14.61
N GLN A 198 0.47 -13.26 13.98
CA GLN A 198 1.81 -12.96 14.46
C GLN A 198 2.14 -11.47 14.35
N MET A 199 1.77 -10.81 13.25
CA MET A 199 1.95 -9.36 13.09
C MET A 199 1.14 -8.58 14.12
N LYS A 200 -0.12 -8.99 14.36
CA LYS A 200 -0.98 -8.39 15.39
C LYS A 200 -0.36 -8.53 16.79
N MET A 201 0.12 -9.73 17.14
CA MET A 201 0.79 -9.97 18.43
C MET A 201 2.10 -9.17 18.57
N ARG A 202 2.90 -9.06 17.50
CA ARG A 202 4.10 -8.22 17.51
C ARG A 202 3.77 -6.75 17.80
N TRP A 203 2.72 -6.23 17.17
CA TRP A 203 2.27 -4.87 17.44
C TRP A 203 1.75 -4.70 18.88
N GLN A 204 0.91 -5.61 19.36
CA GLN A 204 0.40 -5.58 20.74
C GLN A 204 1.51 -5.55 21.79
N ASN A 205 2.58 -6.30 21.54
CA ASN A 205 3.73 -6.41 22.45
C ASN A 205 4.80 -5.32 22.20
N GLY A 206 4.57 -4.37 21.30
CA GLY A 206 5.49 -3.26 21.06
C GLY A 206 6.70 -3.56 20.18
N TYR A 207 6.77 -4.74 19.53
CA TYR A 207 7.89 -5.12 18.67
C TYR A 207 7.88 -4.46 17.30
N ILE A 208 6.75 -3.93 16.86
CA ILE A 208 6.63 -3.11 15.65
C ILE A 208 5.99 -1.79 15.98
N SER A 209 6.37 -0.75 15.23
CA SER A 209 5.86 0.60 15.40
C SER A 209 4.37 0.70 15.01
N ASN A 210 3.68 1.74 15.49
CA ASN A 210 2.33 2.04 15.04
C ASN A 210 2.29 2.33 13.54
N TYR A 211 3.29 3.03 13.01
CA TYR A 211 3.42 3.33 11.59
C TYR A 211 3.50 2.07 10.73
N ASP A 212 4.41 1.16 11.07
CA ASP A 212 4.58 -0.08 10.30
C ASP A 212 3.35 -0.97 10.39
N TYR A 213 2.71 -0.99 11.55
CA TYR A 213 1.48 -1.75 11.73
C TYR A 213 0.31 -1.16 10.92
N ILE A 214 0.16 0.16 10.88
CA ILE A 214 -0.86 0.81 10.03
C ILE A 214 -0.58 0.52 8.54
N LEU A 215 0.67 0.59 8.09
CA LEU A 215 1.04 0.21 6.71
C LEU A 215 0.68 -1.25 6.42
N TYR A 216 0.96 -2.15 7.36
CA TYR A 216 0.61 -3.55 7.22
C TYR A 216 -0.91 -3.75 7.11
N VAL A 217 -1.71 -3.12 7.98
CA VAL A 217 -3.17 -3.21 7.94
C VAL A 217 -3.73 -2.61 6.64
N ASN A 218 -3.18 -1.48 6.17
CA ASN A 218 -3.51 -0.93 4.85
C ASN A 218 -3.26 -1.95 3.73
N SER A 219 -2.12 -2.65 3.78
CA SER A 219 -1.80 -3.68 2.79
C SER A 219 -2.79 -4.85 2.81
N LEU A 220 -3.26 -5.28 3.98
CA LEU A 220 -4.31 -6.30 4.12
C LEU A 220 -5.66 -5.82 3.55
N ALA A 221 -5.92 -4.52 3.63
CA ALA A 221 -7.12 -3.88 3.10
C ALA A 221 -7.02 -3.51 1.62
N ASP A 222 -6.12 -4.12 0.87
CA ASP A 222 -5.86 -3.90 -0.56
C ASP A 222 -5.33 -2.48 -0.91
N ARG A 223 -4.80 -1.73 0.07
CA ARG A 223 -4.24 -0.40 -0.16
C ARG A 223 -2.80 -0.48 -0.69
N THR A 224 -2.49 0.35 -1.67
CA THR A 224 -1.17 0.42 -2.31
C THR A 224 -0.84 1.86 -2.76
N PHE A 225 0.44 2.22 -2.81
CA PHE A 225 0.91 3.51 -3.30
C PHE A 225 0.70 3.70 -4.82
N HIS A 226 0.37 2.65 -5.56
CA HIS A 226 0.16 2.69 -7.01
C HIS A 226 -1.27 2.97 -7.43
N ASP A 227 -2.25 2.83 -6.54
CA ASP A 227 -3.65 3.08 -6.82
C ASP A 227 -4.16 4.23 -5.95
N LEU A 228 -4.41 5.39 -6.56
CA LEU A 228 -4.92 6.55 -5.83
C LEU A 228 -6.33 6.33 -5.27
N THR A 229 -7.10 5.42 -5.86
CA THR A 229 -8.43 5.06 -5.34
C THR A 229 -8.32 4.20 -4.07
N GLN A 230 -7.17 3.58 -3.87
CA GLN A 230 -6.85 2.70 -2.74
C GLN A 230 -5.48 3.07 -2.13
N TYR A 231 -5.23 4.36 -1.97
CA TYR A 231 -4.00 4.85 -1.34
C TYR A 231 -4.00 4.58 0.16
N PRO A 232 -2.85 4.28 0.80
CA PRO A 232 -2.79 4.02 2.22
C PRO A 232 -3.31 5.21 3.05
N VAL A 233 -4.07 4.92 4.11
CA VAL A 233 -4.72 5.89 4.98
C VAL A 233 -4.05 5.90 6.34
N PHE A 234 -3.80 7.10 6.85
CA PHE A 234 -3.25 7.34 8.19
C PHE A 234 -4.15 8.31 8.96
N PRO A 235 -4.26 8.17 10.28
CA PRO A 235 -5.09 9.06 11.08
C PRO A 235 -4.48 10.45 11.24
N TRP A 236 -5.30 11.48 11.37
CA TRP A 236 -4.89 12.66 12.11
C TRP A 236 -4.67 12.25 13.56
N ILE A 237 -3.51 12.56 14.12
CA ILE A 237 -3.18 12.24 15.52
C ILE A 237 -3.26 13.49 16.39
N ILE A 238 -2.68 14.59 15.91
CA ILE A 238 -2.64 15.87 16.62
C ILE A 238 -3.89 16.68 16.26
N GLN A 239 -4.39 17.46 17.21
CA GLN A 239 -5.43 18.47 16.99
C GLN A 239 -4.97 19.89 17.31
N ASP A 240 -3.78 20.07 17.88
CA ASP A 240 -3.20 21.38 18.15
C ASP A 240 -2.17 21.77 17.10
N TYR A 241 -2.57 22.63 16.18
CA TYR A 241 -1.73 23.19 15.13
C TYR A 241 -1.51 24.69 15.28
N THR A 242 -1.79 25.26 16.46
CA THR A 242 -1.75 26.71 16.72
C THR A 242 -0.81 27.10 17.83
N SER A 243 -0.53 26.22 18.77
CA SER A 243 0.41 26.47 19.86
C SER A 243 1.85 26.62 19.36
N THR A 244 2.67 27.37 20.12
CA THR A 244 4.10 27.56 19.81
C THR A 244 4.97 26.38 20.20
N VAL A 245 4.48 25.52 21.10
CA VAL A 245 5.16 24.31 21.57
C VAL A 245 4.16 23.16 21.57
N LEU A 246 4.57 22.01 21.05
CA LEU A 246 3.80 20.78 21.08
C LEU A 246 4.30 19.90 22.22
N ASP A 247 3.50 19.77 23.29
CA ASP A 247 3.80 18.85 24.40
C ASP A 247 3.06 17.51 24.18
N LEU A 248 3.79 16.51 23.74
CA LEU A 248 3.24 15.17 23.48
C LEU A 248 2.82 14.40 24.76
N ASN A 249 3.14 14.90 25.95
CA ASN A 249 2.67 14.33 27.21
C ASN A 249 1.29 14.86 27.61
N ASP A 250 0.85 15.98 27.04
CA ASP A 250 -0.48 16.52 27.23
C ASP A 250 -1.50 15.80 26.35
N THR A 251 -2.40 15.02 26.96
CA THR A 251 -3.41 14.27 26.24
C THR A 251 -4.37 15.16 25.43
N ARG A 252 -4.48 16.44 25.75
CA ARG A 252 -5.34 17.41 25.07
C ARG A 252 -4.83 17.78 23.67
N VAL A 253 -3.57 17.52 23.35
CA VAL A 253 -3.03 17.77 22.00
C VAL A 253 -3.47 16.71 21.00
N TYR A 254 -3.99 15.56 21.47
CA TYR A 254 -4.38 14.44 20.63
C TYR A 254 -5.86 14.51 20.26
N ARG A 255 -6.16 14.05 19.03
CA ARG A 255 -7.51 13.82 18.53
C ARG A 255 -8.16 12.62 19.24
N ASP A 256 -9.48 12.65 19.40
CA ASP A 256 -10.28 11.48 19.80
C ASP A 256 -10.32 10.45 18.66
N LEU A 257 -9.51 9.40 18.77
CA LEU A 257 -9.40 8.32 17.79
C LEU A 257 -10.60 7.37 17.78
N SER A 258 -11.51 7.48 18.75
CA SER A 258 -12.74 6.67 18.80
C SER A 258 -13.85 7.19 17.88
N LYS A 259 -13.68 8.39 17.32
CA LYS A 259 -14.63 9.05 16.42
C LYS A 259 -14.09 9.19 15.01
N PRO A 260 -14.91 8.95 13.97
CA PRO A 260 -14.51 9.30 12.61
C PRO A 260 -14.35 10.82 12.49
N ILE A 261 -13.55 11.26 11.51
CA ILE A 261 -13.23 12.68 11.31
C ILE A 261 -14.50 13.54 11.19
N GLY A 262 -15.55 12.99 10.56
CA GLY A 262 -16.83 13.66 10.38
C GLY A 262 -17.63 13.87 11.66
N ALA A 263 -17.35 13.12 12.72
CA ALA A 263 -18.04 13.15 14.01
C ALA A 263 -17.28 13.86 15.13
N LEU A 264 -16.11 14.45 14.84
CA LEU A 264 -15.33 15.18 15.85
C LEU A 264 -16.00 16.46 16.30
N ASN A 265 -16.65 17.18 15.38
CA ASN A 265 -17.41 18.40 15.68
C ASN A 265 -18.88 18.07 15.87
N SER A 266 -19.42 18.27 17.08
CA SER A 266 -20.79 17.92 17.45
C SER A 266 -21.83 18.67 16.63
N SER A 267 -21.68 19.98 16.44
CA SER A 267 -22.66 20.79 15.69
C SER A 267 -22.69 20.45 14.19
N ARG A 268 -21.54 20.04 13.63
CA ARG A 268 -21.52 19.49 12.27
C ARG A 268 -22.21 18.14 12.20
N LEU A 269 -21.95 17.26 13.17
CA LEU A 269 -22.55 15.94 13.22
C LEU A 269 -24.07 16.00 13.35
N GLU A 270 -24.61 16.91 14.16
CA GLU A 270 -26.05 17.12 14.28
C GLU A 270 -26.69 17.45 12.93
N ARG A 271 -26.13 18.44 12.20
CA ARG A 271 -26.62 18.80 10.85
C ARG A 271 -26.51 17.62 9.85
N LEU A 272 -25.46 16.81 9.94
CA LEU A 272 -25.31 15.61 9.11
C LEU A 272 -26.36 14.57 9.44
N LYS A 273 -26.71 14.41 10.72
CA LYS A 273 -27.78 13.49 11.18
C LYS A 273 -29.17 13.96 10.77
N GLU A 274 -29.46 15.25 10.85
CA GLU A 274 -30.71 15.83 10.32
C GLU A 274 -30.89 15.48 8.84
N ARG A 275 -29.87 15.75 8.02
CA ARG A 275 -29.87 15.38 6.60
C ARG A 275 -30.03 13.87 6.40
N TYR A 276 -29.37 13.04 7.21
CA TYR A 276 -29.46 11.58 7.12
C TYR A 276 -30.88 11.07 7.37
N LEU A 277 -31.61 11.67 8.31
CA LEU A 277 -32.99 11.30 8.61
C LEU A 277 -33.96 11.62 7.46
N GLU A 278 -33.73 12.72 6.77
CA GLU A 278 -34.58 13.19 5.65
C GLU A 278 -34.27 12.47 4.31
N MET A 279 -33.12 11.79 4.23
CA MET A 279 -32.66 11.16 3.00
C MET A 279 -33.39 9.83 2.73
N SER A 280 -33.69 9.56 1.44
CA SER A 280 -34.13 8.25 0.99
C SER A 280 -32.99 7.23 0.96
N ASP A 281 -33.31 5.96 1.02
CA ASP A 281 -32.31 4.88 0.92
C ASP A 281 -31.64 4.85 -0.47
N PRO A 282 -30.34 4.57 -0.54
CA PRO A 282 -29.41 4.26 0.56
C PRO A 282 -28.92 5.53 1.27
N LYS A 283 -29.16 5.59 2.59
CA LYS A 283 -28.76 6.73 3.41
C LYS A 283 -27.27 6.75 3.70
N PHE A 284 -26.69 7.93 3.81
CA PHE A 284 -25.30 8.14 4.19
C PHE A 284 -25.09 9.45 4.97
N LEU A 285 -24.10 9.48 5.85
CA LEU A 285 -23.68 10.69 6.53
C LEU A 285 -22.69 11.49 5.69
N TYR A 286 -21.76 10.79 5.01
CA TYR A 286 -20.66 11.40 4.29
C TYR A 286 -20.74 11.08 2.80
N GLY A 287 -20.82 12.09 1.95
CA GLY A 287 -20.90 11.94 0.50
C GLY A 287 -19.58 11.55 -0.16
N SER A 288 -18.45 11.97 0.41
CA SER A 288 -17.10 11.51 0.07
C SER A 288 -16.47 10.83 1.27
N HIS A 289 -15.57 9.86 1.04
CA HIS A 289 -14.84 9.27 2.14
C HIS A 289 -13.49 9.98 2.40
N TYR A 290 -12.74 9.49 3.38
CA TYR A 290 -11.53 10.11 3.91
C TYR A 290 -10.29 9.98 3.02
N SER A 291 -10.32 9.23 1.93
CA SER A 291 -9.14 8.91 1.08
C SER A 291 -9.51 8.84 -0.40
N ALA A 292 -10.31 9.80 -0.88
CA ALA A 292 -10.56 9.95 -2.31
C ALA A 292 -9.27 10.38 -3.06
N PRO A 293 -9.10 10.04 -4.35
CA PRO A 293 -7.91 10.40 -5.14
C PRO A 293 -7.59 11.89 -5.12
N GLY A 294 -8.63 12.73 -5.17
CA GLY A 294 -8.48 14.17 -5.06
C GLY A 294 -7.87 14.63 -3.75
N PHE A 295 -8.17 13.96 -2.62
CA PHE A 295 -7.58 14.27 -1.32
C PHE A 295 -6.11 13.83 -1.23
N VAL A 296 -5.77 12.68 -1.81
CA VAL A 296 -4.38 12.22 -1.87
C VAL A 296 -3.53 13.19 -2.70
N LEU A 297 -4.00 13.56 -3.89
CA LEU A 297 -3.30 14.48 -4.77
C LEU A 297 -3.29 15.92 -4.22
N PHE A 298 -4.32 16.32 -3.47
CA PHE A 298 -4.32 17.60 -2.75
C PHE A 298 -3.07 17.71 -1.85
N TYR A 299 -2.74 16.68 -1.07
CA TYR A 299 -1.53 16.67 -0.26
C TYR A 299 -0.25 16.57 -1.09
N LEU A 300 -0.26 15.79 -2.17
CA LEU A 300 0.93 15.48 -2.96
C LEU A 300 1.14 16.43 -4.16
N VAL A 301 0.39 17.53 -4.26
CA VAL A 301 0.43 18.43 -5.42
C VAL A 301 1.82 19.01 -5.69
N ARG A 302 2.65 19.20 -4.67
CA ARG A 302 4.04 19.68 -4.81
C ARG A 302 5.01 18.59 -5.20
N LYS A 303 4.74 17.36 -4.78
CA LYS A 303 5.60 16.19 -5.07
C LYS A 303 5.30 15.59 -6.44
N TYR A 304 4.00 15.48 -6.78
CA TYR A 304 3.53 14.87 -8.03
C TYR A 304 2.54 15.79 -8.77
N PRO A 305 2.97 17.00 -9.18
CA PRO A 305 2.10 18.00 -9.81
C PRO A 305 1.47 17.49 -11.10
N GLN A 306 2.17 16.64 -11.85
CA GLN A 306 1.68 16.04 -13.10
C GLN A 306 0.40 15.20 -12.89
N TYR A 307 0.27 14.53 -11.75
CA TYR A 307 -0.93 13.74 -11.46
C TYR A 307 -2.13 14.62 -11.14
N MET A 308 -1.92 15.74 -10.44
CA MET A 308 -2.99 16.73 -10.22
C MET A 308 -3.43 17.37 -11.54
N LEU A 309 -2.50 17.73 -12.41
CA LEU A 309 -2.80 18.25 -13.74
C LEU A 309 -3.56 17.23 -14.59
N CYS A 310 -3.22 15.95 -14.50
CA CYS A 310 -3.94 14.88 -15.17
C CYS A 310 -5.39 14.75 -14.66
N LEU A 311 -5.60 14.79 -13.34
CA LEU A 311 -6.91 14.71 -12.71
C LEU A 311 -7.79 15.93 -13.07
N GLN A 312 -7.21 17.12 -13.20
CA GLN A 312 -7.93 18.38 -13.40
C GLN A 312 -7.78 18.96 -14.82
N ASN A 313 -7.66 18.10 -15.83
CA ASN A 313 -7.62 18.51 -17.24
C ASN A 313 -6.55 19.59 -17.57
N GLY A 314 -5.34 19.40 -17.02
CA GLY A 314 -4.18 20.24 -17.29
C GLY A 314 -4.13 21.57 -16.51
N ARG A 315 -4.90 21.70 -15.45
CA ARG A 315 -4.92 22.91 -14.60
C ARG A 315 -4.76 22.55 -13.15
N PHE A 316 -4.16 23.44 -12.37
CA PHE A 316 -4.25 23.39 -10.91
C PHE A 316 -5.58 23.94 -10.44
N ASP A 317 -6.00 23.55 -9.25
CA ASP A 317 -7.21 24.09 -8.62
C ASP A 317 -7.02 25.58 -8.26
N HIS A 318 -8.14 26.24 -7.92
CA HIS A 318 -8.09 27.63 -7.48
C HIS A 318 -7.18 27.76 -6.25
N PRO A 319 -6.31 28.80 -6.20
CA PRO A 319 -5.33 28.98 -5.12
C PRO A 319 -5.88 28.84 -3.71
N ASP A 320 -7.09 29.37 -3.45
CA ASP A 320 -7.73 29.28 -2.12
C ASP A 320 -8.12 27.85 -1.71
N ARG A 321 -8.22 26.92 -2.66
CA ARG A 321 -8.54 25.51 -2.40
C ARG A 321 -7.32 24.59 -2.42
N MET A 322 -6.14 25.14 -2.71
CA MET A 322 -4.89 24.39 -2.73
C MET A 322 -4.40 24.10 -1.31
N PHE A 323 -3.58 23.05 -1.19
CA PHE A 323 -2.91 22.73 0.06
C PHE A 323 -1.86 23.78 0.40
N ASN A 324 -2.17 24.66 1.35
CA ASN A 324 -1.33 25.80 1.70
C ASN A 324 -0.94 25.87 3.18
N SER A 325 -1.77 25.38 4.10
CA SER A 325 -1.55 25.46 5.54
C SER A 325 -2.07 24.21 6.24
N ILE A 326 -1.29 23.65 7.16
CA ILE A 326 -1.73 22.49 7.95
C ILE A 326 -2.89 22.88 8.88
N ALA A 327 -2.78 24.04 9.55
CA ALA A 327 -3.81 24.52 10.47
C ALA A 327 -5.14 24.79 9.75
N ASP A 328 -5.09 25.37 8.54
CA ASP A 328 -6.28 25.63 7.74
C ASP A 328 -6.95 24.32 7.32
N VAL A 329 -6.17 23.30 6.89
CA VAL A 329 -6.71 22.00 6.53
C VAL A 329 -7.37 21.33 7.73
N TRP A 330 -6.71 21.33 8.89
CA TRP A 330 -7.30 20.79 10.11
C TRP A 330 -8.62 21.48 10.47
N LYS A 331 -8.63 22.81 10.46
CA LYS A 331 -9.87 23.60 10.69
C LYS A 331 -10.96 23.23 9.68
N ASN A 332 -10.59 23.09 8.40
CA ASN A 332 -11.53 22.75 7.33
C ASN A 332 -12.14 21.35 7.54
N VAL A 333 -11.34 20.33 7.86
CA VAL A 333 -11.85 18.97 8.11
C VAL A 333 -12.73 18.87 9.38
N LEU A 334 -12.69 19.86 10.27
CA LEU A 334 -13.59 19.93 11.42
C LEU A 334 -14.93 20.58 11.13
N VAL A 335 -15.01 21.54 10.19
CA VAL A 335 -16.20 22.38 10.00
C VAL A 335 -16.89 22.21 8.64
N ASN A 336 -16.14 21.86 7.59
CA ASN A 336 -16.68 21.74 6.24
C ASN A 336 -17.56 20.49 6.13
N MET A 337 -18.77 20.66 5.56
CA MET A 337 -19.76 19.60 5.40
C MET A 337 -19.40 18.55 4.35
N SER A 338 -18.37 18.80 3.54
CA SER A 338 -17.95 17.92 2.44
C SER A 338 -16.49 17.46 2.56
N ASP A 339 -15.78 17.90 3.59
CA ASP A 339 -14.37 17.56 3.77
C ASP A 339 -14.15 16.63 4.98
N PHE A 340 -13.83 15.39 4.70
CA PHE A 340 -13.63 14.32 5.70
C PHE A 340 -12.28 13.64 5.56
N LYS A 341 -11.29 14.30 4.92
CA LYS A 341 -10.00 13.68 4.61
C LYS A 341 -9.20 13.30 5.85
N GLU A 342 -8.71 12.10 5.85
CA GLU A 342 -7.64 11.65 6.75
C GLU A 342 -6.28 11.97 6.15
N LEU A 343 -5.20 11.60 6.82
CA LEU A 343 -3.83 11.79 6.34
C LEU A 343 -3.36 10.63 5.46
N ILE A 344 -2.21 10.83 4.86
CA ILE A 344 -1.47 9.87 4.04
C ILE A 344 -0.14 9.52 4.73
N PRO A 345 0.52 8.41 4.34
CA PRO A 345 1.77 7.96 4.99
C PRO A 345 2.86 9.01 5.05
N GLU A 346 2.96 9.89 4.04
CA GLU A 346 4.00 10.91 3.91
C GLU A 346 4.07 11.86 5.09
N PHE A 347 2.96 12.08 5.81
CA PHE A 347 2.95 12.89 7.05
C PHE A 347 3.73 12.25 8.20
N TYR A 348 4.02 10.95 8.12
CA TYR A 348 4.69 10.17 9.14
C TYR A 348 5.97 9.50 8.65
N ASP A 349 6.26 9.60 7.34
CA ASP A 349 7.45 9.01 6.73
C ASP A 349 8.65 9.94 6.88
N THR A 350 9.53 9.61 7.82
CA THR A 350 10.74 10.38 8.10
C THR A 350 11.84 10.20 7.05
N SER A 351 11.72 9.21 6.16
CA SER A 351 12.72 8.93 5.12
C SER A 351 12.77 10.00 4.02
N ASN A 352 11.62 10.61 3.72
CA ASN A 352 11.47 11.63 2.68
C ASN A 352 11.51 13.07 3.23
N ALA A 353 11.82 13.25 4.52
CA ALA A 353 12.06 14.54 5.18
C ALA A 353 10.97 15.62 4.95
N GLY A 354 9.74 15.22 4.62
CA GLY A 354 8.63 16.15 4.38
C GLY A 354 8.71 16.88 3.03
N ASP A 355 9.34 16.30 2.02
CA ASP A 355 9.52 16.86 0.67
C ASP A 355 8.22 17.34 0.01
N PHE A 356 7.09 16.69 0.30
CA PHE A 356 5.77 17.05 -0.22
C PHE A 356 5.21 18.37 0.31
N LEU A 357 5.81 18.94 1.34
CA LEU A 357 5.43 20.22 1.96
C LEU A 357 6.19 21.40 1.31
N ALA A 358 7.30 21.13 0.64
CA ALA A 358 8.13 22.14 0.02
C ALA A 358 7.87 22.25 -1.48
N ASN A 359 7.82 23.48 -1.99
CA ASN A 359 7.69 23.77 -3.42
C ASN A 359 9.07 23.78 -4.09
N SER A 360 9.77 22.65 -4.04
CA SER A 360 11.15 22.49 -4.54
C SER A 360 11.29 22.72 -6.05
N TYR A 361 10.20 22.56 -6.78
CA TYR A 361 10.17 22.79 -8.24
C TYR A 361 9.87 24.24 -8.62
N GLY A 362 9.62 25.14 -7.66
CA GLY A 362 9.30 26.53 -7.92
C GLY A 362 8.01 26.74 -8.72
N ILE A 363 7.02 25.84 -8.52
CA ILE A 363 5.75 25.88 -9.24
C ILE A 363 5.00 27.17 -8.89
N ASP A 364 4.50 27.87 -9.88
CA ASP A 364 3.60 29.00 -9.65
C ASP A 364 2.15 28.48 -9.48
N PHE A 365 1.71 28.42 -8.23
CA PHE A 365 0.34 28.05 -7.87
C PHE A 365 -0.62 29.26 -7.80
N GLY A 366 -0.13 30.48 -8.10
CA GLY A 366 -0.90 31.70 -8.05
C GLY A 366 -1.02 32.32 -6.65
N TYR A 367 -2.00 33.22 -6.52
CA TYR A 367 -2.25 33.99 -5.31
C TYR A 367 -3.63 33.70 -4.76
N ARG A 368 -3.75 33.61 -3.45
CA ARG A 368 -5.02 33.53 -2.74
C ARG A 368 -5.79 34.84 -2.84
N HIS A 369 -7.06 34.80 -2.46
CA HIS A 369 -7.92 36.00 -2.46
C HIS A 369 -7.38 37.11 -1.52
N ASP A 370 -6.68 36.74 -0.46
CA ASP A 370 -6.02 37.67 0.47
C ASP A 370 -4.70 38.26 -0.07
N GLY A 371 -4.28 37.91 -1.30
CA GLY A 371 -3.04 38.37 -1.93
C GLY A 371 -1.80 37.54 -1.56
N THR A 372 -1.94 36.51 -0.73
CA THR A 372 -0.83 35.63 -0.35
C THR A 372 -0.43 34.71 -1.50
N LYS A 373 0.85 34.72 -1.87
CA LYS A 373 1.38 33.79 -2.88
C LYS A 373 1.50 32.39 -2.28
N ILE A 374 1.05 31.38 -3.03
CA ILE A 374 1.22 29.98 -2.64
C ILE A 374 2.62 29.50 -3.01
N GLY A 375 3.38 29.09 -1.99
CA GLY A 375 4.70 28.50 -2.11
C GLY A 375 4.77 27.17 -1.35
N ASP A 376 5.65 27.08 -0.35
CA ASP A 376 5.69 25.99 0.61
C ASP A 376 4.42 25.94 1.47
N VAL A 377 4.15 24.76 2.06
CA VAL A 377 3.04 24.62 3.00
C VAL A 377 3.39 25.31 4.32
N GLN A 378 2.49 26.16 4.79
CA GLN A 378 2.61 26.81 6.09
C GLN A 378 2.47 25.75 7.20
N LEU A 379 3.53 25.64 8.00
CA LEU A 379 3.61 24.72 9.12
C LEU A 379 3.06 25.35 10.41
N PRO A 380 2.66 24.53 11.39
CA PRO A 380 2.33 25.02 12.73
C PRO A 380 3.52 25.72 13.39
N PRO A 381 3.28 26.68 14.33
CA PRO A 381 4.37 27.44 14.97
C PRO A 381 5.35 26.58 15.76
N TRP A 382 4.93 25.39 16.23
CA TRP A 382 5.79 24.45 16.94
C TRP A 382 6.77 23.68 16.03
N ALA A 383 6.59 23.70 14.71
CA ALA A 383 7.46 23.00 13.76
C ALA A 383 8.52 23.95 13.16
N LYS A 384 9.79 23.58 13.26
CA LYS A 384 10.92 24.38 12.76
C LYS A 384 11.12 24.25 11.25
N GLY A 385 10.49 23.26 10.60
CA GLY A 385 10.58 22.99 9.17
C GLY A 385 9.92 21.68 8.80
N PRO A 386 9.87 21.32 7.50
CA PRO A 386 9.18 20.10 7.02
C PRO A 386 9.66 18.82 7.69
N THR A 387 10.97 18.65 7.84
CA THR A 387 11.55 17.47 8.49
C THR A 387 11.16 17.38 9.98
N ASP A 388 11.25 18.50 10.71
CA ASP A 388 10.85 18.55 12.12
C ASP A 388 9.35 18.29 12.27
N PHE A 389 8.51 18.85 11.39
CA PHE A 389 7.07 18.62 11.39
C PHE A 389 6.74 17.12 11.27
N VAL A 390 7.31 16.44 10.29
CA VAL A 390 7.09 15.00 10.08
C VAL A 390 7.62 14.19 11.26
N GLN A 391 8.78 14.57 11.81
CA GLN A 391 9.35 13.90 12.99
C GLN A 391 8.45 14.05 14.22
N GLN A 392 7.91 15.25 14.47
CA GLN A 392 6.98 15.49 15.58
C GLN A 392 5.69 14.68 15.43
N LEU A 393 5.12 14.65 14.23
CA LEU A 393 3.96 13.80 13.95
C LEU A 393 4.27 12.31 14.14
N ARG A 394 5.45 11.86 13.69
CA ARG A 394 5.88 10.46 13.91
C ARG A 394 6.03 10.17 15.41
N ASN A 395 6.64 11.05 16.18
CA ASN A 395 6.74 10.91 17.61
C ASN A 395 5.36 10.85 18.29
N GLY A 396 4.43 11.69 17.84
CA GLY A 396 3.04 11.66 18.30
C GLY A 396 2.35 10.33 17.99
N LEU A 397 2.54 9.80 16.77
CA LEU A 397 1.99 8.50 16.37
C LEU A 397 2.52 7.36 17.23
N GLU A 398 3.80 7.39 17.61
CA GLU A 398 4.44 6.34 18.43
C GLU A 398 4.28 6.57 19.94
N SER A 399 3.59 7.64 20.37
CA SER A 399 3.37 7.93 21.78
C SER A 399 2.55 6.84 22.49
N ASP A 400 2.67 6.76 23.80
CA ASP A 400 1.90 5.82 24.62
C ASP A 400 0.40 6.09 24.53
N TYR A 401 0.00 7.36 24.47
CA TYR A 401 -1.41 7.73 24.31
C TYR A 401 -2.01 7.16 23.02
N VAL A 402 -1.33 7.38 21.89
CA VAL A 402 -1.81 6.85 20.60
C VAL A 402 -1.74 5.33 20.58
N SER A 403 -0.67 4.73 21.08
CA SER A 403 -0.52 3.27 21.16
C SER A 403 -1.67 2.62 21.92
N GLN A 404 -2.18 3.26 22.96
CA GLN A 404 -3.31 2.74 23.75
C GLN A 404 -4.68 2.96 23.09
N ASN A 405 -4.81 3.91 22.14
CA ASN A 405 -6.09 4.32 21.55
C ASN A 405 -6.21 4.00 20.05
N LEU A 406 -5.12 3.64 19.37
CA LEU A 406 -5.08 3.40 17.93
C LEU A 406 -6.05 2.30 17.46
N HIS A 407 -6.31 1.30 18.28
CA HIS A 407 -7.26 0.23 17.99
C HIS A 407 -8.67 0.76 17.69
N HIS A 408 -9.09 1.87 18.31
CA HIS A 408 -10.39 2.49 18.04
C HIS A 408 -10.47 3.03 16.61
N TRP A 409 -9.40 3.69 16.13
CA TRP A 409 -9.33 4.16 14.76
C TRP A 409 -9.27 2.99 13.76
N ILE A 410 -8.53 1.93 14.08
CA ILE A 410 -8.48 0.70 13.28
C ILE A 410 -9.88 0.10 13.15
N ASP A 411 -10.68 0.07 14.22
CA ASP A 411 -12.04 -0.41 14.20
C ASP A 411 -12.97 0.39 13.27
N LEU A 412 -12.75 1.70 13.15
CA LEU A 412 -13.51 2.57 12.25
C LEU A 412 -13.14 2.40 10.78
N ILE A 413 -11.85 2.28 10.48
CA ILE A 413 -11.34 2.31 9.10
C ILE A 413 -11.25 0.92 8.50
N PHE A 414 -10.79 -0.08 9.26
CA PHE A 414 -10.52 -1.44 8.80
C PHE A 414 -11.32 -2.52 9.53
N GLY A 415 -12.08 -2.13 10.55
CA GLY A 415 -12.69 -3.04 11.51
C GLY A 415 -14.22 -3.09 11.45
N TYR A 416 -14.79 -3.64 12.52
CA TYR A 416 -16.22 -3.96 12.61
C TYR A 416 -17.13 -2.72 12.59
N LYS A 417 -16.62 -1.53 12.93
CA LYS A 417 -17.34 -0.26 12.87
C LYS A 417 -17.37 0.39 11.48
N GLN A 418 -16.92 -0.34 10.45
CA GLN A 418 -16.91 0.18 9.08
C GLN A 418 -18.26 -0.02 8.36
N ARG A 419 -19.02 -1.04 8.69
CA ARG A 419 -20.26 -1.43 7.99
C ARG A 419 -21.38 -1.81 8.95
N GLY A 420 -22.62 -1.74 8.43
CA GLY A 420 -23.81 -2.19 9.11
C GLY A 420 -24.17 -1.36 10.35
N ILE A 421 -24.90 -1.94 11.28
CA ILE A 421 -25.42 -1.29 12.49
C ILE A 421 -24.29 -0.67 13.34
N GLU A 422 -23.14 -1.28 13.40
CA GLU A 422 -22.02 -0.77 14.18
C GLU A 422 -21.41 0.50 13.55
N ALA A 423 -21.44 0.62 12.21
CA ALA A 423 -21.07 1.86 11.53
C ALA A 423 -22.07 2.99 11.80
N GLU A 424 -23.38 2.69 11.80
CA GLU A 424 -24.42 3.67 12.14
C GLU A 424 -24.24 4.19 13.57
N LYS A 425 -24.06 3.29 14.54
CA LYS A 425 -23.80 3.65 15.95
C LYS A 425 -22.53 4.49 16.10
N ALA A 426 -21.51 4.21 15.31
CA ALA A 426 -20.25 4.95 15.30
C ALA A 426 -20.31 6.25 14.47
N ASN A 427 -21.43 6.58 13.83
CA ASN A 427 -21.60 7.70 12.89
C ASN A 427 -20.57 7.64 11.72
N ASN A 428 -20.33 6.44 11.17
CA ASN A 428 -19.28 6.16 10.19
C ASN A 428 -19.86 5.60 8.89
N VAL A 429 -20.90 6.22 8.34
CA VAL A 429 -21.63 5.78 7.15
C VAL A 429 -21.31 6.67 5.96
N PHE A 430 -20.73 6.08 4.92
CA PHE A 430 -20.33 6.76 3.68
C PHE A 430 -21.26 6.41 2.52
N PHE A 431 -21.09 7.13 1.40
CA PHE A 431 -21.83 6.88 0.17
C PHE A 431 -21.65 5.44 -0.32
N HIS A 432 -22.72 4.81 -0.76
CA HIS A 432 -22.75 3.37 -1.03
C HIS A 432 -21.73 2.91 -2.09
N LEU A 433 -21.48 3.70 -3.15
CA LEU A 433 -20.51 3.33 -4.20
C LEU A 433 -19.05 3.25 -3.71
N CYS A 434 -18.77 3.80 -2.53
CA CYS A 434 -17.44 3.68 -1.92
C CYS A 434 -17.18 2.29 -1.29
N TYR A 435 -18.23 1.47 -1.10
CA TYR A 435 -18.11 0.17 -0.43
C TYR A 435 -17.95 -0.97 -1.41
N GLU A 436 -17.12 -1.95 -1.03
CA GLU A 436 -17.01 -3.22 -1.75
C GLU A 436 -18.36 -3.95 -1.78
N GLY A 437 -18.70 -4.46 -2.96
CA GLY A 437 -19.92 -5.23 -3.16
C GLY A 437 -21.19 -4.37 -3.38
N ALA A 438 -21.07 -3.04 -3.41
CA ALA A 438 -22.20 -2.16 -3.75
C ALA A 438 -22.62 -2.28 -5.22
N VAL A 439 -21.65 -2.51 -6.11
CA VAL A 439 -21.85 -2.69 -7.55
C VAL A 439 -20.94 -3.80 -8.04
N ASP A 440 -21.49 -4.73 -8.80
CA ASP A 440 -20.72 -5.72 -9.55
C ASP A 440 -20.56 -5.24 -11.01
N LEU A 441 -19.38 -4.68 -11.29
CA LEU A 441 -19.05 -4.13 -12.61
C LEU A 441 -19.02 -5.21 -13.70
N ASP A 442 -18.83 -6.49 -13.35
CA ASP A 442 -18.78 -7.59 -14.31
C ASP A 442 -20.18 -7.99 -14.81
N THR A 443 -21.24 -7.64 -14.08
CA THR A 443 -22.64 -7.88 -14.48
C THR A 443 -23.19 -6.83 -15.44
N ILE A 444 -22.55 -5.66 -15.54
CA ILE A 444 -23.02 -4.54 -16.36
C ILE A 444 -22.63 -4.79 -17.82
N ARG A 445 -23.64 -4.98 -18.67
CA ARG A 445 -23.44 -5.30 -20.09
C ARG A 445 -23.16 -4.09 -20.96
N ASP A 446 -23.77 -2.95 -20.64
CA ASP A 446 -23.51 -1.71 -21.37
C ASP A 446 -22.14 -1.15 -21.02
N ILE A 447 -21.31 -0.95 -22.04
CA ILE A 447 -19.93 -0.49 -21.88
C ILE A 447 -19.91 0.97 -21.38
N ASN A 448 -20.86 1.80 -21.78
CA ASN A 448 -20.90 3.20 -21.39
C ASN A 448 -21.35 3.34 -19.92
N ASP A 449 -22.36 2.57 -19.50
CA ASP A 449 -22.82 2.53 -18.10
C ASP A 449 -21.72 2.03 -17.18
N ARG A 450 -21.05 0.96 -17.60
CA ARG A 450 -19.90 0.42 -16.87
C ARG A 450 -18.78 1.44 -16.75
N HIS A 451 -18.41 2.09 -17.86
CA HIS A 451 -17.35 3.12 -17.85
C HIS A 451 -17.76 4.32 -16.97
N GLY A 452 -19.03 4.75 -17.05
CA GLY A 452 -19.54 5.81 -16.19
C GLY A 452 -19.43 5.49 -14.70
N LEU A 453 -19.70 4.24 -14.29
CA LEU A 453 -19.53 3.77 -12.92
C LEU A 453 -18.05 3.64 -12.52
N GLU A 454 -17.19 3.15 -13.43
CA GLU A 454 -15.74 3.10 -13.19
C GLU A 454 -15.17 4.50 -12.93
N VAL A 455 -15.58 5.50 -13.71
CA VAL A 455 -15.21 6.91 -13.49
C VAL A 455 -15.70 7.42 -12.14
N GLN A 456 -16.96 7.16 -11.78
CA GLN A 456 -17.49 7.57 -10.47
C GLN A 456 -16.70 6.92 -9.31
N ILE A 457 -16.38 5.63 -9.41
CA ILE A 457 -15.59 4.92 -8.39
C ILE A 457 -14.18 5.49 -8.30
N MET A 458 -13.56 5.86 -9.44
CA MET A 458 -12.26 6.54 -9.46
C MET A 458 -12.31 7.91 -8.78
N GLU A 459 -13.35 8.70 -9.05
CA GLU A 459 -13.52 10.05 -8.52
C GLU A 459 -13.79 10.04 -7.00
N PHE A 460 -14.75 9.21 -6.56
CA PHE A 460 -15.10 9.10 -5.15
C PHE A 460 -14.05 8.33 -4.33
N GLY A 461 -13.32 7.42 -4.97
CA GLY A 461 -12.40 6.49 -4.32
C GLY A 461 -13.13 5.38 -3.56
N GLN A 462 -12.36 4.53 -2.89
CA GLN A 462 -12.86 3.33 -2.22
C GLN A 462 -12.46 3.32 -0.74
N ILE A 463 -13.42 2.98 0.10
CA ILE A 463 -13.17 2.65 1.50
C ILE A 463 -12.27 1.40 1.55
N PRO A 464 -11.32 1.30 2.51
CA PRO A 464 -10.52 0.10 2.68
C PRO A 464 -11.39 -1.16 2.80
N LYS A 465 -10.91 -2.27 2.29
CA LYS A 465 -11.53 -3.57 2.56
C LYS A 465 -11.61 -3.80 4.06
N GLN A 466 -12.75 -4.28 4.56
CA GLN A 466 -12.88 -4.66 5.95
C GLN A 466 -11.97 -5.87 6.28
N VAL A 467 -11.05 -5.67 7.20
CA VAL A 467 -10.06 -6.69 7.60
C VAL A 467 -10.48 -7.41 8.87
N PHE A 468 -11.10 -6.68 9.79
CA PHE A 468 -11.46 -7.20 11.10
C PHE A 468 -12.97 -7.12 11.31
N THR A 469 -13.58 -8.25 11.69
CA THR A 469 -15.02 -8.35 12.00
C THR A 469 -15.32 -8.30 13.51
N LEU A 470 -14.27 -8.38 14.33
CA LEU A 470 -14.32 -8.27 15.79
C LEU A 470 -13.51 -7.03 16.23
N PRO A 471 -13.77 -6.50 17.44
CA PRO A 471 -12.99 -5.40 17.99
C PRO A 471 -11.49 -5.69 17.96
N HIS A 472 -10.72 -4.72 17.46
CA HIS A 472 -9.28 -4.85 17.40
C HIS A 472 -8.68 -4.82 18.81
N PRO A 473 -7.74 -5.70 19.15
CA PRO A 473 -7.16 -5.71 20.48
C PRO A 473 -6.35 -4.44 20.74
N LYS A 474 -6.37 -4.00 21.99
CA LYS A 474 -5.57 -2.88 22.46
C LYS A 474 -4.08 -3.26 22.51
N ARG A 475 -3.19 -2.31 22.21
CA ARG A 475 -1.75 -2.48 22.44
C ARG A 475 -1.48 -2.55 23.94
N LEU A 476 -0.65 -3.47 24.37
CA LEU A 476 -0.23 -3.58 25.76
C LEU A 476 0.64 -2.38 26.09
N ALA A 477 0.45 -1.80 27.28
CA ALA A 477 1.36 -0.76 27.76
C ALA A 477 2.78 -1.32 27.77
N SER A 478 3.74 -0.51 27.33
CA SER A 478 5.14 -0.93 27.29
C SER A 478 5.54 -1.43 28.68
N ALA A 479 5.73 -2.74 28.81
CA ALA A 479 6.34 -3.28 30.01
C ALA A 479 7.77 -2.68 30.09
N PRO A 480 8.19 -2.10 31.21
CA PRO A 480 9.52 -1.56 31.30
C PRO A 480 10.52 -2.68 31.07
N ASN A 481 11.27 -2.59 29.98
CA ASN A 481 12.49 -3.36 29.68
C ASN A 481 12.46 -4.86 30.04
N LEU A 482 11.61 -5.63 29.36
CA LEU A 482 11.94 -7.05 29.18
C LEU A 482 12.80 -7.18 27.93
N LEU A 483 14.09 -7.34 28.16
CA LEU A 483 15.10 -7.77 27.21
C LEU A 483 14.68 -9.13 26.60
N TYR A 484 13.77 -9.09 25.61
CA TYR A 484 13.57 -10.22 24.72
C TYR A 484 14.57 -10.08 23.58
N SER A 485 15.45 -11.08 23.50
CA SER A 485 16.49 -11.17 22.50
C SER A 485 15.94 -10.91 21.09
N GLU A 486 16.60 -10.01 20.38
CA GLU A 486 16.41 -9.68 18.96
C GLU A 486 16.54 -10.88 18.01
N ALA A 487 16.84 -12.06 18.52
CA ALA A 487 17.08 -13.28 17.74
C ALA A 487 15.83 -13.88 17.05
N LEU A 488 14.61 -13.31 17.26
CA LEU A 488 13.38 -13.70 16.53
C LEU A 488 12.94 -12.65 15.51
N LEU A 489 13.73 -11.64 15.26
CA LEU A 489 13.41 -10.48 14.44
C LEU A 489 14.31 -10.31 13.22
N THR A 490 14.55 -11.38 12.48
CA THR A 490 14.96 -11.21 11.09
C THR A 490 13.72 -11.04 10.22
N LEU A 491 13.02 -9.92 10.40
CA LEU A 491 12.39 -9.26 9.25
C LEU A 491 13.53 -8.56 8.52
N PRO A 492 13.56 -8.56 7.18
CA PRO A 492 14.42 -7.64 6.49
C PRO A 492 14.06 -6.25 7.00
N GLU A 493 15.04 -5.56 7.54
CA GLU A 493 14.91 -4.19 7.97
C GLU A 493 14.27 -3.41 6.82
N THR A 494 13.08 -2.87 7.05
CA THR A 494 12.63 -1.72 6.26
C THR A 494 13.71 -0.69 6.47
N VAL A 495 14.52 -0.48 5.44
CA VAL A 495 15.64 0.44 5.46
C VAL A 495 15.11 1.83 5.79
N THR A 496 15.13 2.21 7.05
CA THR A 496 15.08 3.60 7.47
C THR A 496 16.46 4.18 7.18
N SER A 497 16.61 4.69 5.97
CA SER A 497 17.77 5.48 5.59
C SER A 497 17.76 6.78 6.39
N GLY A 498 18.67 6.91 7.31
CA GLY A 498 18.99 8.20 7.90
C GLY A 498 18.89 8.23 9.41
N ASN A 499 19.89 7.65 10.08
CA ASN A 499 20.13 7.94 11.49
C ASN A 499 21.55 8.50 11.70
N PRO A 500 21.71 9.60 12.49
CA PRO A 500 23.03 10.05 12.89
C PRO A 500 23.63 8.98 13.80
N ARG A 501 24.85 8.58 13.49
CA ARG A 501 25.75 7.67 14.18
C ARG A 501 25.46 7.50 15.69
N ILE A 502 24.58 6.56 16.02
CA ILE A 502 24.68 5.86 17.31
C ILE A 502 25.76 4.81 17.07
N LYS A 503 26.84 4.87 17.82
CA LYS A 503 27.87 3.85 17.84
C LYS A 503 27.17 2.52 18.12
N GLU A 504 27.08 1.65 17.12
CA GLU A 504 26.69 0.26 17.29
C GLU A 504 27.62 -0.35 18.36
N LYS A 505 27.08 -0.60 19.54
CA LYS A 505 27.68 -1.55 20.42
C LYS A 505 27.45 -2.90 19.75
N SER A 506 28.47 -3.43 19.12
CA SER A 506 28.47 -4.79 18.64
C SER A 506 28.12 -5.71 19.81
N ILE A 507 26.95 -6.34 19.75
CA ILE A 507 26.56 -7.36 20.72
C ILE A 507 27.35 -8.60 20.34
N ASN A 508 28.43 -8.86 21.08
CA ASN A 508 29.18 -10.10 20.93
C ASN A 508 28.43 -11.20 21.68
N PHE A 509 27.86 -12.12 20.94
CA PHE A 509 27.33 -13.36 21.50
C PHE A 509 28.50 -14.29 21.87
N VAL A 510 28.53 -14.69 23.11
CA VAL A 510 29.48 -15.70 23.59
C VAL A 510 28.70 -16.99 23.82
N GLU A 511 29.11 -18.09 23.15
CA GLU A 511 28.55 -19.38 23.42
C GLU A 511 28.90 -19.81 24.86
N LEU A 512 27.88 -19.88 25.71
CA LEU A 512 28.04 -20.30 27.10
C LEU A 512 27.99 -21.79 27.25
N VAL A 513 27.09 -22.43 26.50
CA VAL A 513 26.87 -23.88 26.54
C VAL A 513 26.25 -24.35 25.24
N SER A 514 26.72 -25.48 24.72
CA SER A 514 26.10 -26.17 23.58
C SER A 514 25.69 -27.59 24.01
N PHE A 515 24.46 -27.97 23.67
CA PHE A 515 23.92 -29.31 23.96
C PHE A 515 23.51 -29.99 22.67
N GLN A 516 24.15 -31.08 22.31
CA GLN A 516 23.70 -31.94 21.23
C GLN A 516 22.74 -32.99 21.79
N ALA A 517 21.53 -32.61 21.98
CA ALA A 517 20.60 -33.38 22.79
C ALA A 517 19.53 -34.11 22.00
N HIS A 518 19.10 -33.59 20.87
CA HIS A 518 18.15 -34.26 19.99
C HIS A 518 18.86 -34.96 18.85
N LYS A 519 18.32 -36.11 18.43
CA LYS A 519 18.83 -36.85 17.26
C LYS A 519 18.42 -36.21 15.95
N ASP A 520 17.42 -35.32 16.00
CA ASP A 520 16.86 -34.60 14.88
C ASP A 520 16.62 -33.13 15.26
N CYS A 521 16.01 -32.34 14.37
CA CYS A 521 15.78 -30.88 14.57
C CYS A 521 15.01 -30.60 15.86
N VAL A 522 15.44 -29.57 16.58
CA VAL A 522 14.70 -28.98 17.70
C VAL A 522 13.59 -28.11 17.13
N THR A 523 12.33 -28.43 17.40
CA THR A 523 11.15 -27.76 16.86
C THR A 523 10.66 -26.63 17.75
N SER A 524 10.90 -26.72 19.06
CA SER A 524 10.49 -25.68 20.01
C SER A 524 11.32 -25.70 21.27
N ILE A 525 11.50 -24.53 21.88
CA ILE A 525 12.18 -24.34 23.17
C ILE A 525 11.32 -23.42 24.04
N THR A 526 11.15 -23.79 25.31
CA THR A 526 10.47 -22.95 26.31
C THR A 526 11.20 -22.98 27.64
N ARG A 527 10.98 -21.98 28.49
CA ARG A 527 11.44 -21.96 29.88
C ARG A 527 10.40 -22.54 30.80
N LYS A 528 10.84 -23.29 31.83
CA LYS A 528 9.94 -23.88 32.82
C LYS A 528 9.18 -22.81 33.63
N ASN A 529 9.83 -21.69 33.96
CA ASN A 529 9.24 -20.46 34.49
C ASN A 529 10.23 -19.30 34.33
N THR A 530 9.81 -18.07 34.61
CA THR A 530 10.63 -16.86 34.44
C THR A 530 11.87 -16.81 35.34
N THR A 531 11.88 -17.56 36.46
CA THR A 531 12.97 -17.59 37.45
C THR A 531 13.79 -18.84 37.37
N SER A 532 13.37 -19.86 36.63
CA SER A 532 14.05 -21.16 36.53
C SER A 532 15.21 -21.14 35.52
N ASN A 533 16.31 -21.77 35.88
CA ASN A 533 17.43 -22.04 34.99
C ASN A 533 17.22 -23.33 34.17
N GLU A 534 15.99 -23.83 34.07
CA GLU A 534 15.63 -25.00 33.33
C GLU A 534 14.94 -24.64 32.00
N ILE A 535 15.43 -25.24 30.92
CA ILE A 535 14.95 -25.09 29.55
C ILE A 535 14.37 -26.43 29.10
N ILE A 536 13.19 -26.36 28.47
CA ILE A 536 12.52 -27.53 27.90
C ILE A 536 12.60 -27.41 26.37
N SER A 537 13.04 -28.47 25.70
CA SER A 537 13.05 -28.54 24.23
C SER A 537 12.20 -29.72 23.73
N ALA A 538 11.54 -29.51 22.58
CA ALA A 538 10.90 -30.57 21.81
C ALA A 538 11.63 -30.78 20.48
N GLY A 539 11.71 -32.01 20.00
CA GLY A 539 12.39 -32.34 18.76
C GLY A 539 11.57 -33.21 17.82
N GLN A 540 11.95 -33.21 16.56
CA GLN A 540 11.41 -34.12 15.54
C GLN A 540 11.67 -35.59 15.85
N ASP A 541 12.57 -35.87 16.78
CA ASP A 541 12.83 -37.23 17.30
C ASP A 541 11.74 -37.72 18.28
N GLY A 542 10.64 -37.00 18.45
CA GLY A 542 9.53 -37.37 19.35
C GLY A 542 9.84 -37.19 20.84
N MET A 543 10.96 -36.54 21.18
CA MET A 543 11.45 -36.40 22.53
C MET A 543 11.18 -35.00 23.11
N LEU A 544 10.81 -34.96 24.38
CA LEU A 544 10.92 -33.77 25.23
C LEU A 544 12.14 -33.88 26.13
N LYS A 545 12.91 -32.83 26.22
CA LYS A 545 14.15 -32.82 27.01
C LYS A 545 14.22 -31.60 27.90
N LEU A 546 14.59 -31.81 29.17
CA LEU A 546 14.74 -30.77 30.18
C LEU A 546 16.23 -30.61 30.50
N TYR A 547 16.73 -29.39 30.39
CA TYR A 547 18.12 -29.01 30.67
C TYR A 547 18.18 -28.02 31.82
N ASN A 548 19.16 -28.21 32.68
CA ASN A 548 19.57 -27.21 33.66
C ASN A 548 20.78 -26.44 33.10
N THR A 549 20.57 -25.14 32.87
CA THR A 549 21.60 -24.25 32.28
C THR A 549 22.77 -23.99 33.25
N ASN A 550 22.54 -24.00 34.57
CA ASN A 550 23.58 -23.81 35.58
C ASN A 550 24.44 -25.05 35.74
N GLU A 551 23.81 -26.22 35.79
CA GLU A 551 24.51 -27.49 35.93
C GLU A 551 25.07 -28.00 34.62
N LYS A 552 24.72 -27.34 33.51
CA LYS A 552 25.15 -27.66 32.14
C LYS A 552 24.89 -29.11 31.76
N ARG A 553 23.72 -29.66 32.18
CA ARG A 553 23.38 -31.06 31.92
C ARG A 553 21.91 -31.28 31.61
N LEU A 554 21.64 -32.37 30.90
CA LEU A 554 20.30 -32.90 30.69
C LEU A 554 19.78 -33.48 32.02
N THR A 555 18.65 -32.99 32.51
CA THR A 555 18.05 -33.48 33.77
C THR A 555 16.99 -34.54 33.50
N HIS A 556 16.17 -34.37 32.48
CA HIS A 556 15.11 -35.32 32.13
C HIS A 556 14.98 -35.47 30.61
N SER A 557 14.53 -36.64 30.17
CA SER A 557 14.22 -36.94 28.78
C SER A 557 13.00 -37.86 28.74
N VAL A 558 11.97 -37.46 28.01
CA VAL A 558 10.72 -38.21 27.90
C VAL A 558 10.39 -38.42 26.43
N SER A 559 10.08 -39.65 26.04
CA SER A 559 9.50 -39.93 24.73
C SER A 559 8.00 -39.85 24.83
N LEU A 560 7.38 -38.96 24.05
CA LEU A 560 5.92 -38.72 24.04
C LEU A 560 5.24 -39.33 22.82
N SER A 561 5.95 -39.44 21.70
CA SER A 561 5.38 -39.91 20.44
C SER A 561 6.42 -40.64 19.62
N LEU A 562 5.96 -41.57 18.75
CA LEU A 562 6.77 -42.15 17.69
C LEU A 562 6.92 -41.24 16.49
N LEU A 563 6.11 -40.17 16.43
CA LEU A 563 6.12 -39.12 15.40
C LEU A 563 6.75 -37.84 15.93
N SER A 564 7.14 -36.99 15.01
CA SER A 564 7.74 -35.67 15.34
C SER A 564 6.85 -34.86 16.23
N LEU A 565 7.39 -34.21 17.25
CA LEU A 565 6.69 -33.20 18.02
C LEU A 565 6.62 -31.91 17.21
N SER A 566 5.46 -31.27 17.23
CA SER A 566 5.23 -30.02 16.51
C SER A 566 5.86 -28.82 17.23
N SER A 567 5.85 -27.68 16.58
CA SER A 567 6.56 -26.46 16.97
C SER A 567 6.02 -25.71 18.20
N CYS A 568 5.06 -26.27 18.96
CA CYS A 568 4.47 -25.57 20.11
C CYS A 568 4.66 -26.33 21.41
N ILE A 569 5.50 -25.80 22.30
CA ILE A 569 5.53 -26.17 23.71
C ILE A 569 5.10 -24.95 24.52
N SER A 570 4.19 -25.13 25.43
CA SER A 570 3.82 -24.12 26.41
C SER A 570 3.82 -24.69 27.81
N TYR A 571 4.35 -23.92 28.75
CA TYR A 571 4.44 -24.29 30.16
C TYR A 571 3.53 -23.36 30.98
N TYR A 572 2.61 -23.94 31.73
CA TYR A 572 1.65 -23.21 32.54
C TYR A 572 1.67 -23.74 33.98
N THR A 573 1.46 -22.83 34.92
CA THR A 573 1.20 -23.17 36.32
C THR A 573 -0.25 -22.91 36.62
N LEU A 574 -1.02 -23.94 36.88
CA LEU A 574 -2.45 -23.86 37.21
C LEU A 574 -2.69 -24.54 38.57
N SER A 575 -3.24 -23.80 39.53
CA SER A 575 -3.65 -24.35 40.84
C SER A 575 -2.63 -25.29 41.50
N GLN A 576 -1.36 -24.83 41.60
CA GLN A 576 -0.23 -25.60 42.16
C GLN A 576 0.26 -26.79 41.32
N ARG A 577 -0.26 -26.99 40.12
CA ARG A 577 0.24 -27.99 39.17
C ARG A 577 0.93 -27.33 38.01
N ASN A 578 2.07 -27.89 37.63
CA ASN A 578 2.81 -27.47 36.46
C ASN A 578 2.36 -28.34 35.27
N ILE A 579 1.86 -27.71 34.23
CA ILE A 579 1.36 -28.38 33.03
C ILE A 579 2.26 -28.01 31.87
N LEU A 580 2.77 -29.02 31.17
CA LEU A 580 3.49 -28.86 29.92
C LEU A 580 2.58 -29.39 28.79
N VAL A 581 2.34 -28.57 27.80
CA VAL A 581 1.54 -28.94 26.63
C VAL A 581 2.48 -28.99 25.42
N ALA A 582 2.49 -30.12 24.72
CA ALA A 582 3.26 -30.31 23.50
C ALA A 582 2.37 -30.90 22.40
N GLY A 583 2.28 -30.22 21.26
CA GLY A 583 1.58 -30.72 20.09
C GLY A 583 2.42 -31.77 19.32
N SER A 584 1.78 -32.76 18.73
CA SER A 584 2.40 -33.77 17.89
C SER A 584 1.83 -33.79 16.48
N TRP A 585 2.58 -34.30 15.52
CA TRP A 585 2.13 -34.45 14.12
C TRP A 585 1.04 -35.50 13.94
N ASP A 586 0.75 -36.30 14.96
CA ASP A 586 -0.39 -37.23 15.00
C ASP A 586 -1.72 -36.56 15.37
N ASN A 587 -1.76 -35.22 15.45
CA ASN A 587 -2.91 -34.40 15.86
C ASN A 587 -3.30 -34.58 17.33
N THR A 588 -2.40 -34.99 18.19
CA THR A 588 -2.58 -35.07 19.65
C THR A 588 -1.85 -33.93 20.38
N LEU A 589 -2.26 -33.65 21.63
CA LEU A 589 -1.63 -32.71 22.55
C LEU A 589 -1.07 -33.47 23.75
#